data_998c9a625cbbef295b67df60322d04b1
#
_entry.id   998c9a625cbbef295b67df60322d04b1
#
_cell.length_a   1.000
_cell.length_b   1.000
_cell.length_c   1.000
_cell.angle_alpha   90.00
_cell.angle_beta   90.00
_cell.angle_gamma   90.00
#
_symmetry.space_group_name_H-M   'P 1'
#
loop_
_entity.id
_entity.type
_entity.pdbx_description
1 polymer ?
#
loop_
_entity_poly.entity_id
_entity_poly.type
_entity_poly.pdbx_seq_one_letter_code
_entity_poly.pdbx_strand_id
1 'polypeptide(L)'
;MNCEILAVGTELLMGEIVNTDAQMIAQGLNEHGFNVYWQTVVGDNPDRLRAALETAKSRADILITTGGLGPTADDLTKETVAEVFGRPLKMDEVQLARLKERMGPKMTPNNEKQAMLPENCTVLVNDWGTAPGCAFEVEGCHVIMLPGPPRECTPMFRLRALPYLEKLCGGVIGSRYVKIFGQGESSVEYLTRPLADSLENVTMAPYAKEGECELRITARAETKEAALALCDPVVEQVKAILGDKVYGVDVSSLEEVVVRGLEARGMTIACAESCTGGLIAKRITDVSGASGVFGYGCVTYWNEAKMGLLGVLPQTIEQHTEVSAQCALEMARGVRKLAGASVGISTTGYAGPTGGTEENPVGTVYIGLSWEGGETVFRPDRRYMRTREQVRRHAASHALDLVRREVLNL
;
A
#
# COMPACT_ATOMS: atom_id res chain seq x y z
N MET A 1 14.00 -5.70 -19.87
CA MET A 1 13.83 -4.39 -20.54
C MET A 1 13.86 -3.30 -19.47
N ASN A 2 14.59 -2.24 -19.75
CA ASN A 2 14.78 -1.09 -18.85
C ASN A 2 13.69 -0.05 -19.12
N CYS A 3 13.03 0.37 -18.06
CA CYS A 3 11.94 1.33 -18.16
C CYS A 3 12.29 2.67 -17.53
N GLU A 4 11.84 3.75 -18.15
CA GLU A 4 11.80 5.07 -17.56
C GLU A 4 10.36 5.59 -17.51
N ILE A 5 9.99 6.19 -16.39
CA ILE A 5 8.72 6.89 -16.20
C ILE A 5 9.01 8.39 -16.22
N LEU A 6 8.37 9.14 -17.10
CA LEU A 6 8.52 10.57 -17.24
C LEU A 6 7.19 11.24 -16.96
N ALA A 7 7.07 11.88 -15.80
CA ALA A 7 5.88 12.61 -15.40
C ALA A 7 5.99 14.09 -15.80
N VAL A 8 4.98 14.60 -16.50
CA VAL A 8 4.91 15.96 -17.00
C VAL A 8 3.84 16.72 -16.22
N GLY A 9 4.25 17.76 -15.52
CA GLY A 9 3.37 18.62 -14.73
C GLY A 9 4.18 19.53 -13.81
N THR A 10 3.93 20.82 -13.91
CA THR A 10 4.60 21.84 -13.09
C THR A 10 4.23 21.72 -11.62
N GLU A 11 2.99 21.33 -11.31
CA GLU A 11 2.48 21.09 -9.95
C GLU A 11 3.23 19.98 -9.19
N LEU A 12 3.77 18.99 -9.94
CA LEU A 12 4.62 17.94 -9.37
C LEU A 12 5.97 18.51 -8.93
N LEU A 13 6.57 19.40 -9.73
CA LEU A 13 7.84 20.05 -9.38
C LEU A 13 7.70 21.02 -8.23
N MET A 14 6.55 21.70 -8.12
CA MET A 14 6.26 22.63 -7.03
C MET A 14 5.91 21.91 -5.71
N GLY A 15 5.72 20.58 -5.75
CA GLY A 15 5.34 19.79 -4.58
C GLY A 15 3.90 20.02 -4.12
N GLU A 16 3.04 20.55 -4.98
CA GLU A 16 1.62 20.76 -4.68
C GLU A 16 0.86 19.43 -4.58
N ILE A 17 1.28 18.44 -5.38
CA ILE A 17 0.73 17.09 -5.37
C ILE A 17 1.83 16.03 -5.34
N VAL A 18 1.48 14.84 -4.83
CA VAL A 18 2.37 13.68 -4.84
C VAL A 18 2.24 12.94 -6.18
N ASN A 19 3.36 12.51 -6.76
CA ASN A 19 3.39 11.72 -8.00
C ASN A 19 2.93 10.28 -7.74
N THR A 20 1.63 10.07 -7.58
CA THR A 20 1.03 8.75 -7.36
C THR A 20 0.99 7.90 -8.61
N ASP A 21 0.97 8.52 -9.79
CA ASP A 21 0.97 7.81 -11.08
C ASP A 21 2.30 7.09 -11.31
N ALA A 22 3.43 7.76 -11.09
CA ALA A 22 4.74 7.11 -11.22
C ALA A 22 4.91 5.96 -10.22
N GLN A 23 4.41 6.10 -8.99
CA GLN A 23 4.41 5.02 -8.00
C GLN A 23 3.60 3.81 -8.50
N MET A 24 2.37 4.04 -8.95
CA MET A 24 1.45 2.99 -9.42
C MET A 24 2.00 2.28 -10.67
N ILE A 25 2.53 3.05 -11.64
CA ILE A 25 3.13 2.50 -12.86
C ILE A 25 4.37 1.67 -12.51
N ALA A 26 5.27 2.19 -11.65
CA ALA A 26 6.47 1.47 -11.24
C ALA A 26 6.13 0.13 -10.55
N GLN A 27 5.11 0.13 -9.68
CA GLN A 27 4.62 -1.10 -9.04
C GLN A 27 4.14 -2.10 -10.09
N GLY A 28 3.25 -1.66 -11.00
CA GLY A 28 2.71 -2.53 -12.04
C GLY A 28 3.79 -3.05 -13.01
N LEU A 29 4.75 -2.23 -13.39
CA LEU A 29 5.88 -2.67 -14.22
C LEU A 29 6.74 -3.72 -13.49
N ASN A 30 7.09 -3.48 -12.23
CA ASN A 30 7.88 -4.42 -11.44
C ASN A 30 7.15 -5.75 -11.20
N GLU A 31 5.82 -5.73 -11.03
CA GLU A 31 4.98 -6.93 -10.92
C GLU A 31 5.01 -7.79 -12.19
N HIS A 32 5.28 -7.17 -13.36
CA HIS A 32 5.34 -7.84 -14.66
C HIS A 32 6.79 -8.02 -15.19
N GLY A 33 7.79 -7.73 -14.35
CA GLY A 33 9.19 -8.04 -14.63
C GLY A 33 9.93 -7.02 -15.49
N PHE A 34 9.42 -5.83 -15.54
CA PHE A 34 10.11 -4.72 -16.14
C PHE A 34 10.95 -4.00 -15.08
N ASN A 35 12.17 -3.62 -15.40
CA ASN A 35 13.06 -2.93 -14.49
C ASN A 35 12.88 -1.40 -14.64
N VAL A 36 12.33 -0.75 -13.64
CA VAL A 36 12.25 0.71 -13.60
C VAL A 36 13.53 1.26 -12.96
N TYR A 37 14.39 1.88 -13.75
CA TYR A 37 15.64 2.46 -13.25
C TYR A 37 15.57 3.98 -13.10
N TRP A 38 14.65 4.64 -13.81
CA TRP A 38 14.55 6.09 -13.76
C TRP A 38 13.09 6.54 -13.64
N GLN A 39 12.89 7.52 -12.79
CA GLN A 39 11.67 8.29 -12.70
C GLN A 39 12.05 9.77 -12.82
N THR A 40 11.62 10.41 -13.89
CA THR A 40 11.93 11.80 -14.21
C THR A 40 10.66 12.65 -14.10
N VAL A 41 10.75 13.84 -13.49
CA VAL A 41 9.67 14.80 -13.44
C VAL A 41 10.09 16.05 -14.22
N VAL A 42 9.23 16.52 -15.12
CA VAL A 42 9.47 17.72 -15.94
C VAL A 42 8.24 18.64 -15.87
N GLY A 43 8.45 19.93 -15.72
CA GLY A 43 7.36 20.92 -15.83
C GLY A 43 6.94 21.13 -17.29
N ASP A 44 5.82 21.79 -17.48
CA ASP A 44 5.19 22.09 -18.78
C ASP A 44 6.02 23.09 -19.59
N ASN A 45 7.16 22.64 -20.07
CA ASN A 45 8.09 23.42 -20.87
C ASN A 45 8.66 22.52 -21.99
N PRO A 46 8.48 22.88 -23.28
CA PRO A 46 8.83 22.03 -24.41
C PRO A 46 10.32 21.74 -24.51
N ASP A 47 11.20 22.68 -24.21
CA ASP A 47 12.65 22.48 -24.34
C ASP A 47 13.19 21.53 -23.26
N ARG A 48 12.71 21.68 -22.01
CA ARG A 48 13.06 20.75 -20.92
C ARG A 48 12.49 19.37 -21.16
N LEU A 49 11.26 19.27 -21.65
CA LEU A 49 10.63 18.01 -21.98
C LEU A 49 11.40 17.31 -23.11
N ARG A 50 11.78 18.04 -24.18
CA ARG A 50 12.61 17.51 -25.27
C ARG A 50 13.93 16.92 -24.73
N ALA A 51 14.67 17.67 -23.94
CA ALA A 51 15.93 17.22 -23.38
C ALA A 51 15.78 15.97 -22.50
N ALA A 52 14.68 15.90 -21.71
CA ALA A 52 14.37 14.72 -20.89
C ALA A 52 14.02 13.50 -21.76
N LEU A 53 13.23 13.68 -22.82
CA LEU A 53 12.85 12.63 -23.77
C LEU A 53 14.07 12.10 -24.55
N GLU A 54 14.97 12.95 -24.99
CA GLU A 54 16.22 12.54 -25.65
C GLU A 54 17.12 11.73 -24.72
N THR A 55 17.20 12.15 -23.46
CA THR A 55 17.92 11.39 -22.43
C THR A 55 17.28 10.03 -22.21
N ALA A 56 15.97 9.97 -22.04
CA ALA A 56 15.23 8.72 -21.82
C ALA A 56 15.36 7.78 -23.04
N LYS A 57 15.24 8.31 -24.26
CA LYS A 57 15.42 7.55 -25.52
C LYS A 57 16.81 6.88 -25.59
N SER A 58 17.84 7.48 -25.01
CA SER A 58 19.20 6.95 -25.06
C SER A 58 19.46 5.78 -24.11
N ARG A 59 18.59 5.53 -23.12
CA ARG A 59 18.86 4.61 -22.01
C ARG A 59 17.72 3.65 -21.65
N ALA A 60 16.52 3.89 -22.16
CA ALA A 60 15.34 3.08 -21.83
C ALA A 60 14.82 2.31 -23.05
N ASP A 61 14.52 1.02 -22.86
CA ASP A 61 13.81 0.20 -23.83
C ASP A 61 12.30 0.52 -23.85
N ILE A 62 11.79 1.02 -22.72
CA ILE A 62 10.39 1.42 -22.54
C ILE A 62 10.37 2.80 -21.86
N LEU A 63 9.72 3.76 -22.51
CA LEU A 63 9.44 5.07 -21.96
C LEU A 63 7.94 5.23 -21.75
N ILE A 64 7.53 5.53 -20.52
CA ILE A 64 6.12 5.83 -20.18
C ILE A 64 6.03 7.27 -19.74
N THR A 65 5.27 8.10 -20.49
CA THR A 65 4.97 9.46 -20.07
C THR A 65 3.59 9.55 -19.42
N THR A 66 3.44 10.42 -18.41
CA THR A 66 2.16 10.76 -17.80
C THR A 66 1.98 12.27 -17.79
N GLY A 67 0.78 12.74 -18.12
CA GLY A 67 0.46 14.18 -18.16
C GLY A 67 0.66 14.83 -19.52
N GLY A 68 0.15 16.06 -19.66
CA GLY A 68 0.27 16.91 -20.86
C GLY A 68 -0.43 16.39 -22.10
N LEU A 69 -1.51 15.59 -21.96
CA LEU A 69 -2.35 15.10 -23.08
C LEU A 69 -3.67 15.87 -23.24
N GLY A 70 -3.91 16.86 -22.42
CA GLY A 70 -5.13 17.65 -22.43
C GLY A 70 -5.25 18.60 -23.63
N PRO A 71 -6.28 19.47 -23.62
CA PRO A 71 -6.56 20.41 -24.73
C PRO A 71 -5.92 21.79 -24.56
N THR A 72 -5.26 22.03 -23.41
CA THR A 72 -4.76 23.38 -23.11
C THR A 72 -3.43 23.66 -23.81
N ALA A 73 -2.99 24.93 -23.82
CA ALA A 73 -1.79 25.31 -24.54
C ALA A 73 -0.50 24.79 -23.91
N ASP A 74 -0.54 24.47 -22.64
CA ASP A 74 0.53 23.87 -21.85
C ASP A 74 0.59 22.35 -21.95
N ASP A 75 -0.45 21.68 -22.46
CA ASP A 75 -0.44 20.26 -22.77
C ASP A 75 0.40 19.99 -24.05
N LEU A 76 1.70 19.78 -23.90
CA LEU A 76 2.66 19.68 -25.01
C LEU A 76 3.32 18.31 -25.15
N THR A 77 2.92 17.33 -24.34
CA THR A 77 3.60 16.03 -24.30
C THR A 77 3.53 15.31 -25.64
N LYS A 78 2.39 15.26 -26.30
CA LYS A 78 2.23 14.55 -27.59
C LYS A 78 3.08 15.16 -28.69
N GLU A 79 3.07 16.49 -28.80
CA GLU A 79 3.80 17.22 -29.81
C GLU A 79 5.30 17.03 -29.64
N THR A 80 5.79 17.16 -28.41
CA THR A 80 7.22 17.01 -28.12
C THR A 80 7.69 15.57 -28.29
N VAL A 81 6.90 14.58 -27.87
CA VAL A 81 7.18 13.16 -28.13
C VAL A 81 7.18 12.88 -29.63
N ALA A 82 6.19 13.35 -30.36
CA ALA A 82 6.12 13.18 -31.83
C ALA A 82 7.35 13.75 -32.54
N GLU A 83 7.83 14.91 -32.12
CA GLU A 83 9.05 15.54 -32.64
C GLU A 83 10.30 14.71 -32.33
N VAL A 84 10.54 14.36 -31.05
CA VAL A 84 11.74 13.64 -30.60
C VAL A 84 11.85 12.24 -31.23
N PHE A 85 10.71 11.57 -31.40
CA PHE A 85 10.68 10.22 -31.98
C PHE A 85 10.37 10.18 -33.49
N GLY A 86 10.30 11.34 -34.14
CA GLY A 86 10.09 11.45 -35.60
C GLY A 86 8.76 10.86 -36.07
N ARG A 87 7.71 10.92 -35.24
CA ARG A 87 6.37 10.41 -35.55
C ARG A 87 5.39 11.55 -35.74
N PRO A 88 4.99 11.91 -36.98
CA PRO A 88 4.06 12.99 -37.19
C PRO A 88 2.70 12.69 -36.56
N LEU A 89 2.07 13.73 -36.03
CA LEU A 89 0.71 13.63 -35.49
C LEU A 89 -0.30 13.64 -36.61
N LYS A 90 -1.30 12.75 -36.56
CA LYS A 90 -2.46 12.70 -37.43
C LYS A 90 -3.75 12.70 -36.64
N MET A 91 -4.81 13.28 -37.22
CA MET A 91 -6.14 13.21 -36.66
C MET A 91 -6.64 11.77 -36.69
N ASP A 92 -7.01 11.22 -35.53
CA ASP A 92 -7.73 9.95 -35.41
C ASP A 92 -9.23 10.25 -35.38
N GLU A 93 -9.89 9.95 -36.47
CA GLU A 93 -11.33 10.25 -36.65
C GLU A 93 -12.21 9.46 -35.69
N VAL A 94 -11.79 8.26 -35.26
CA VAL A 94 -12.53 7.46 -34.30
C VAL A 94 -12.48 8.13 -32.93
N GLN A 95 -11.30 8.57 -32.49
CA GLN A 95 -11.14 9.29 -31.21
C GLN A 95 -11.81 10.67 -31.26
N LEU A 96 -11.77 11.36 -32.38
CA LEU A 96 -12.49 12.63 -32.57
C LEU A 96 -14.01 12.42 -32.42
N ALA A 97 -14.56 11.38 -33.04
CA ALA A 97 -15.99 11.08 -32.94
C ALA A 97 -16.38 10.71 -31.47
N ARG A 98 -15.57 9.89 -30.78
CA ARG A 98 -15.77 9.58 -29.34
C ARG A 98 -15.73 10.85 -28.48
N LEU A 99 -14.79 11.73 -28.74
CA LEU A 99 -14.64 12.99 -28.02
C LEU A 99 -15.88 13.88 -28.21
N LYS A 100 -16.36 14.01 -29.45
CA LYS A 100 -17.59 14.75 -29.80
C LYS A 100 -18.81 14.18 -29.06
N GLU A 101 -18.97 12.87 -29.10
CA GLU A 101 -20.05 12.17 -28.38
C GLU A 101 -20.01 12.43 -26.86
N ARG A 102 -18.81 12.29 -26.26
CA ARG A 102 -18.63 12.41 -24.81
C ARG A 102 -18.82 13.82 -24.30
N MET A 103 -18.32 14.81 -25.03
CA MET A 103 -18.36 16.23 -24.61
C MET A 103 -19.65 16.94 -25.07
N GLY A 104 -20.23 16.50 -26.16
CA GLY A 104 -21.41 17.10 -26.72
C GLY A 104 -21.26 18.63 -26.93
N PRO A 105 -22.27 19.43 -26.51
CA PRO A 105 -22.24 20.89 -26.65
C PRO A 105 -21.11 21.61 -25.88
N LYS A 106 -20.43 20.90 -24.96
CA LYS A 106 -19.31 21.48 -24.20
C LYS A 106 -17.96 21.39 -24.91
N MET A 107 -17.92 20.74 -26.06
CA MET A 107 -16.70 20.62 -26.84
C MET A 107 -16.29 21.98 -27.42
N THR A 108 -15.02 22.33 -27.26
CA THR A 108 -14.41 23.52 -27.82
C THR A 108 -13.39 23.14 -28.91
N PRO A 109 -13.05 24.02 -29.87
CA PRO A 109 -12.12 23.68 -30.96
C PRO A 109 -10.76 23.12 -30.48
N ASN A 110 -10.24 23.62 -29.35
CA ASN A 110 -8.97 23.12 -28.79
C ASN A 110 -9.05 21.67 -28.28
N ASN A 111 -10.25 21.13 -28.03
CA ASN A 111 -10.37 19.73 -27.66
C ASN A 111 -10.00 18.79 -28.81
N GLU A 112 -10.12 19.21 -30.07
CA GLU A 112 -9.75 18.38 -31.24
C GLU A 112 -8.28 17.98 -31.20
N LYS A 113 -7.40 18.79 -30.59
CA LYS A 113 -6.00 18.46 -30.30
C LYS A 113 -5.84 17.11 -29.56
N GLN A 114 -6.79 16.75 -28.70
CA GLN A 114 -6.72 15.48 -27.95
C GLN A 114 -6.82 14.26 -28.87
N ALA A 115 -7.48 14.36 -30.03
CA ALA A 115 -7.58 13.31 -31.03
C ALA A 115 -6.41 13.27 -32.03
N MET A 116 -5.46 14.22 -31.96
CA MET A 116 -4.20 14.12 -32.69
C MET A 116 -3.29 13.10 -32.05
N LEU A 117 -2.94 12.04 -32.78
CA LEU A 117 -2.12 10.92 -32.31
C LEU A 117 -0.93 10.66 -33.23
N PRO A 118 0.18 10.12 -32.73
CA PRO A 118 1.32 9.71 -33.56
C PRO A 118 0.88 8.67 -34.60
N GLU A 119 1.36 8.87 -35.83
CA GLU A 119 1.02 7.97 -36.95
C GLU A 119 1.41 6.53 -36.63
N ASN A 120 0.52 5.58 -36.97
CA ASN A 120 0.71 4.14 -36.74
C ASN A 120 0.93 3.73 -35.28
N CYS A 121 0.37 4.48 -34.32
CA CYS A 121 0.37 4.08 -32.92
C CYS A 121 -0.78 3.10 -32.60
N THR A 122 -0.60 2.32 -31.54
CA THR A 122 -1.70 1.61 -30.89
C THR A 122 -2.43 2.60 -29.98
N VAL A 123 -3.71 2.84 -30.25
CA VAL A 123 -4.52 3.76 -29.43
C VAL A 123 -4.89 3.07 -28.11
N LEU A 124 -4.58 3.75 -27.00
CA LEU A 124 -5.04 3.36 -25.68
C LEU A 124 -6.31 4.15 -25.34
N VAL A 125 -7.45 3.53 -25.58
CA VAL A 125 -8.75 4.20 -25.44
C VAL A 125 -9.00 4.63 -24.01
N ASN A 126 -9.40 5.89 -23.82
CA ASN A 126 -9.74 6.44 -22.51
C ASN A 126 -11.25 6.38 -22.26
N ASP A 127 -11.68 5.40 -21.47
CA ASP A 127 -13.08 5.27 -21.06
C ASP A 127 -13.41 6.12 -19.80
N TRP A 128 -12.42 6.69 -19.15
CA TRP A 128 -12.53 7.45 -17.89
C TRP A 128 -12.37 8.97 -18.05
N GLY A 129 -11.82 9.41 -19.19
CA GLY A 129 -11.56 10.81 -19.51
C GLY A 129 -11.73 11.12 -20.99
N THR A 130 -11.12 12.22 -21.44
CA THR A 130 -11.25 12.72 -22.81
C THR A 130 -10.02 12.49 -23.66
N ALA A 131 -8.84 12.49 -23.07
CA ALA A 131 -7.58 12.34 -23.80
C ALA A 131 -7.22 10.87 -23.97
N PRO A 132 -7.20 10.29 -25.19
CA PRO A 132 -6.68 8.96 -25.42
C PRO A 132 -5.18 8.92 -25.15
N GLY A 133 -4.70 7.81 -24.62
CA GLY A 133 -3.29 7.48 -24.63
C GLY A 133 -2.90 6.79 -25.93
N CYS A 134 -1.61 6.53 -26.10
CA CYS A 134 -1.14 5.74 -27.22
C CYS A 134 0.16 5.00 -26.88
N ALA A 135 0.47 3.97 -27.66
CA ALA A 135 1.71 3.23 -27.61
C ALA A 135 2.27 3.01 -29.00
N PHE A 136 3.58 3.14 -29.18
CA PHE A 136 4.28 2.83 -30.43
C PHE A 136 5.73 2.44 -30.16
N GLU A 137 6.38 1.86 -31.16
CA GLU A 137 7.79 1.47 -31.10
C GLU A 137 8.58 2.26 -32.16
N VAL A 138 9.73 2.77 -31.77
CA VAL A 138 10.69 3.42 -32.67
C VAL A 138 12.12 3.03 -32.25
N GLU A 139 12.90 2.52 -33.18
CA GLU A 139 14.34 2.18 -32.97
C GLU A 139 14.59 1.28 -31.75
N GLY A 140 13.65 0.38 -31.44
CA GLY A 140 13.71 -0.53 -30.30
C GLY A 140 13.24 0.06 -28.96
N CYS A 141 12.84 1.32 -28.94
CA CYS A 141 12.23 1.98 -27.78
C CYS A 141 10.69 1.97 -27.90
N HIS A 142 10.01 1.40 -26.92
CA HIS A 142 8.55 1.45 -26.81
C HIS A 142 8.13 2.69 -26.02
N VAL A 143 7.39 3.57 -26.66
CA VAL A 143 6.88 4.81 -26.07
C VAL A 143 5.40 4.67 -25.76
N ILE A 144 5.01 4.93 -24.52
CA ILE A 144 3.63 4.88 -24.05
C ILE A 144 3.28 6.22 -23.43
N MET A 145 2.18 6.83 -23.89
CA MET A 145 1.69 8.10 -23.35
C MET A 145 0.37 7.89 -22.63
N LEU A 146 0.30 8.33 -21.38
CA LEU A 146 -0.85 8.23 -20.49
C LEU A 146 -1.30 9.60 -19.99
N PRO A 147 -2.60 9.81 -19.70
CA PRO A 147 -3.09 11.05 -19.11
C PRO A 147 -2.56 11.24 -17.68
N GLY A 148 -2.54 12.50 -17.21
CA GLY A 148 -2.06 12.85 -15.85
C GLY A 148 -3.05 12.58 -14.72
N PRO A 149 -4.37 12.78 -14.86
CA PRO A 149 -5.28 12.55 -13.75
C PRO A 149 -5.26 11.08 -13.29
N PRO A 150 -5.00 10.74 -12.00
CA PRO A 150 -4.87 9.35 -11.52
C PRO A 150 -6.10 8.48 -11.80
N ARG A 151 -7.32 9.08 -11.78
CA ARG A 151 -8.58 8.40 -12.12
C ARG A 151 -8.63 7.90 -13.57
N GLU A 152 -7.82 8.47 -14.46
CA GLU A 152 -7.71 8.13 -15.89
C GLU A 152 -6.44 7.29 -16.13
N CYS A 153 -5.31 7.73 -15.60
CA CYS A 153 -4.01 7.09 -15.75
C CYS A 153 -4.02 5.65 -15.19
N THR A 154 -4.49 5.46 -13.98
CA THR A 154 -4.48 4.13 -13.31
C THR A 154 -5.23 3.05 -14.11
N PRO A 155 -6.51 3.21 -14.46
CA PRO A 155 -7.20 2.18 -15.23
C PRO A 155 -6.68 2.05 -16.66
N MET A 156 -6.23 3.14 -17.30
CA MET A 156 -5.63 3.07 -18.64
C MET A 156 -4.32 2.30 -18.62
N PHE A 157 -3.46 2.53 -17.64
CA PHE A 157 -2.24 1.75 -17.49
C PHE A 157 -2.55 0.25 -17.31
N ARG A 158 -3.40 -0.08 -16.34
CA ARG A 158 -3.69 -1.48 -16.00
C ARG A 158 -4.42 -2.24 -17.11
N LEU A 159 -5.40 -1.61 -17.77
CA LEU A 159 -6.29 -2.30 -18.70
C LEU A 159 -5.90 -2.12 -20.18
N ARG A 160 -4.97 -1.24 -20.51
CA ARG A 160 -4.58 -0.94 -21.89
C ARG A 160 -3.07 -0.99 -22.10
N ALA A 161 -2.28 -0.25 -21.33
CA ALA A 161 -0.84 -0.18 -21.50
C ALA A 161 -0.15 -1.49 -21.05
N LEU A 162 -0.52 -2.03 -19.90
CA LEU A 162 0.08 -3.26 -19.37
C LEU A 162 -0.12 -4.46 -20.28
N PRO A 163 -1.32 -4.75 -20.86
CA PRO A 163 -1.50 -5.80 -21.86
C PRO A 163 -0.71 -5.60 -23.16
N TYR A 164 -0.38 -4.34 -23.51
CA TYR A 164 0.54 -4.06 -24.62
C TYR A 164 1.97 -4.47 -24.24
N LEU A 165 2.41 -4.12 -23.05
CA LEU A 165 3.75 -4.43 -22.53
C LEU A 165 3.96 -5.94 -22.30
N GLU A 166 2.96 -6.65 -21.82
CA GLU A 166 3.03 -8.09 -21.57
C GLU A 166 3.41 -8.89 -22.84
N LYS A 167 2.99 -8.40 -24.01
CA LYS A 167 3.35 -9.02 -25.30
C LYS A 167 4.84 -8.91 -25.63
N LEU A 168 5.57 -7.99 -24.97
CA LEU A 168 7.00 -7.79 -25.16
C LEU A 168 7.85 -8.68 -24.26
N CYS A 169 7.25 -9.27 -23.23
CA CYS A 169 7.93 -10.12 -22.27
C CYS A 169 7.94 -11.58 -22.72
N GLY A 170 9.12 -12.19 -22.74
CA GLY A 170 9.29 -13.65 -22.96
C GLY A 170 8.99 -14.48 -21.72
N GLY A 171 7.82 -14.27 -21.07
CA GLY A 171 7.40 -14.96 -19.86
C GLY A 171 6.65 -14.05 -18.89
N VAL A 172 5.90 -14.66 -17.96
CA VAL A 172 5.09 -13.97 -16.95
C VAL A 172 5.79 -14.05 -15.59
N ILE A 173 5.72 -12.98 -14.82
CA ILE A 173 6.20 -12.95 -13.44
C ILE A 173 5.04 -13.22 -12.49
N GLY A 174 5.31 -14.07 -11.48
CA GLY A 174 4.47 -14.29 -10.31
C GLY A 174 5.22 -13.88 -9.06
N SER A 175 4.55 -13.22 -8.14
CA SER A 175 5.13 -12.86 -6.83
C SER A 175 4.21 -13.27 -5.69
N ARG A 176 4.83 -13.71 -4.59
CA ARG A 176 4.20 -13.89 -3.28
C ARG A 176 4.71 -12.82 -2.33
N TYR A 177 3.83 -12.31 -1.50
CA TYR A 177 4.13 -11.28 -0.53
C TYR A 177 3.97 -11.84 0.89
N VAL A 178 5.09 -12.15 1.54
CA VAL A 178 5.10 -12.63 2.92
C VAL A 178 5.12 -11.44 3.85
N LYS A 179 4.09 -11.32 4.68
CA LYS A 179 3.91 -10.24 5.64
C LYS A 179 4.47 -10.61 6.99
N ILE A 180 5.30 -9.73 7.57
CA ILE A 180 6.10 -10.00 8.76
C ILE A 180 5.88 -8.86 9.76
N PHE A 181 5.55 -9.22 11.01
CA PHE A 181 5.39 -8.28 12.11
C PHE A 181 6.42 -8.53 13.22
N GLY A 182 6.88 -7.45 13.86
CA GLY A 182 7.80 -7.52 15.00
C GLY A 182 9.27 -7.84 14.65
N GLN A 183 9.62 -7.80 13.35
CA GLN A 183 11.00 -7.92 12.85
C GLN A 183 11.31 -6.77 11.91
N GLY A 184 12.48 -6.15 12.07
CA GLY A 184 12.98 -5.14 11.15
C GLY A 184 13.56 -5.74 9.86
N GLU A 185 13.62 -4.94 8.79
CA GLU A 185 14.11 -5.35 7.47
C GLU A 185 15.49 -6.01 7.53
N SER A 186 16.46 -5.39 8.23
CA SER A 186 17.82 -5.94 8.36
C SER A 186 17.87 -7.30 9.04
N SER A 187 16.96 -7.55 10.00
CA SER A 187 16.85 -8.83 10.69
C SER A 187 16.24 -9.89 9.78
N VAL A 188 15.18 -9.54 9.05
CA VAL A 188 14.55 -10.41 8.04
C VAL A 188 15.56 -10.78 6.98
N GLU A 189 16.27 -9.80 6.43
CA GLU A 189 17.30 -10.00 5.43
C GLU A 189 18.40 -10.93 5.93
N TYR A 190 18.94 -10.68 7.11
CA TYR A 190 19.99 -11.51 7.70
C TYR A 190 19.55 -12.98 7.87
N LEU A 191 18.34 -13.20 8.39
CA LEU A 191 17.81 -14.55 8.64
C LEU A 191 17.50 -15.31 7.35
N THR A 192 17.05 -14.62 6.32
CA THR A 192 16.64 -15.23 5.04
C THR A 192 17.73 -15.23 3.97
N ARG A 193 18.87 -14.55 4.19
CA ARG A 193 20.00 -14.47 3.26
C ARG A 193 20.51 -15.84 2.80
N PRO A 194 20.76 -16.84 3.68
CA PRO A 194 21.22 -18.15 3.23
C PRO A 194 20.26 -18.84 2.27
N LEU A 195 18.95 -18.65 2.47
CA LEU A 195 17.95 -19.13 1.55
C LEU A 195 18.00 -18.37 0.22
N ALA A 196 18.04 -17.03 0.26
CA ALA A 196 18.10 -16.19 -0.93
C ALA A 196 19.29 -16.53 -1.83
N ASP A 197 20.47 -16.74 -1.22
CA ASP A 197 21.72 -17.07 -1.94
C ASP A 197 21.68 -18.49 -2.57
N SER A 198 20.77 -19.36 -2.15
CA SER A 198 20.59 -20.71 -2.68
C SER A 198 19.62 -20.80 -3.86
N LEU A 199 18.89 -19.72 -4.16
CA LEU A 199 17.85 -19.71 -5.19
C LEU A 199 18.42 -19.36 -6.56
N GLU A 200 18.05 -20.12 -7.61
CA GLU A 200 18.48 -19.87 -9.00
C GLU A 200 17.42 -19.10 -9.81
N ASN A 201 16.16 -19.51 -9.73
CA ASN A 201 15.06 -18.99 -10.57
C ASN A 201 14.02 -18.17 -9.78
N VAL A 202 14.25 -17.98 -8.48
CA VAL A 202 13.39 -17.22 -7.58
C VAL A 202 14.22 -16.16 -6.89
N THR A 203 13.70 -14.96 -6.78
CA THR A 203 14.35 -13.87 -6.06
C THR A 203 13.55 -13.48 -4.83
N MET A 204 14.24 -13.02 -3.79
CA MET A 204 13.63 -12.49 -2.57
C MET A 204 14.11 -11.07 -2.32
N ALA A 205 13.20 -10.17 -1.94
CA ALA A 205 13.51 -8.79 -1.62
C ALA A 205 12.70 -8.32 -0.41
N PRO A 206 13.34 -7.92 0.71
CA PRO A 206 12.65 -7.32 1.84
C PRO A 206 12.32 -5.86 1.56
N TYR A 207 11.18 -5.42 2.09
CA TYR A 207 10.70 -4.04 2.04
C TYR A 207 10.27 -3.60 3.43
N ALA A 208 10.90 -2.55 3.96
CA ALA A 208 10.47 -1.93 5.20
C ALA A 208 9.13 -1.20 4.97
N LYS A 209 8.20 -1.43 5.88
CA LYS A 209 6.98 -0.65 6.05
C LYS A 209 6.93 -0.10 7.48
N GLU A 210 6.05 0.85 7.74
CA GLU A 210 5.94 1.43 9.08
C GLU A 210 5.47 0.39 10.11
N GLY A 211 6.42 -0.12 10.91
CA GLY A 211 6.17 -1.14 11.95
C GLY A 211 6.09 -2.58 11.46
N GLU A 212 6.28 -2.83 10.17
CA GLU A 212 6.19 -4.15 9.53
C GLU A 212 7.31 -4.34 8.51
N CYS A 213 7.52 -5.58 8.09
CA CYS A 213 8.36 -5.91 6.96
C CYS A 213 7.58 -6.79 5.98
N GLU A 214 7.79 -6.57 4.70
CA GLU A 214 7.23 -7.40 3.64
C GLU A 214 8.37 -8.05 2.87
N LEU A 215 8.34 -9.35 2.68
CA LEU A 215 9.29 -10.06 1.86
C LEU A 215 8.60 -10.49 0.57
N ARG A 216 9.03 -9.91 -0.57
CA ARG A 216 8.55 -10.28 -1.89
C ARG A 216 9.39 -11.44 -2.44
N ILE A 217 8.72 -12.52 -2.80
CA ILE A 217 9.31 -13.70 -3.44
C ILE A 217 8.79 -13.74 -4.86
N THR A 218 9.68 -13.70 -5.86
CA THR A 218 9.33 -13.49 -7.26
C THR A 218 10.00 -14.54 -8.15
N ALA A 219 9.22 -15.13 -9.05
CA ALA A 219 9.72 -16.05 -10.09
C ALA A 219 9.18 -15.66 -11.48
N ARG A 220 9.83 -16.15 -12.52
CA ARG A 220 9.38 -16.04 -13.91
C ARG A 220 9.10 -17.42 -14.49
N ALA A 221 7.98 -17.57 -15.25
CA ALA A 221 7.62 -18.79 -15.95
C ALA A 221 6.78 -18.47 -17.19
N GLU A 222 6.32 -19.50 -17.92
CA GLU A 222 5.44 -19.32 -19.08
C GLU A 222 4.05 -18.80 -18.70
N THR A 223 3.54 -19.16 -17.52
CA THR A 223 2.25 -18.68 -16.98
C THR A 223 2.41 -18.14 -15.57
N LYS A 224 1.45 -17.32 -15.13
CA LYS A 224 1.44 -16.77 -13.77
C LYS A 224 1.33 -17.87 -12.71
N GLU A 225 0.51 -18.88 -12.98
CA GLU A 225 0.31 -20.04 -12.10
C GLU A 225 1.62 -20.83 -11.93
N ALA A 226 2.35 -21.05 -13.02
CA ALA A 226 3.65 -21.71 -12.98
C ALA A 226 4.70 -20.89 -12.22
N ALA A 227 4.70 -19.55 -12.39
CA ALA A 227 5.58 -18.66 -11.64
C ALA A 227 5.26 -18.67 -10.14
N LEU A 228 3.97 -18.62 -9.76
CA LEU A 228 3.55 -18.71 -8.35
C LEU A 228 3.92 -20.07 -7.74
N ALA A 229 3.76 -21.16 -8.48
CA ALA A 229 4.15 -22.51 -8.03
C ALA A 229 5.65 -22.64 -7.73
N LEU A 230 6.51 -21.85 -8.39
CA LEU A 230 7.93 -21.77 -8.07
C LEU A 230 8.18 -20.98 -6.76
N CYS A 231 7.33 -20.01 -6.45
CA CYS A 231 7.45 -19.22 -5.22
C CYS A 231 6.96 -19.99 -3.98
N ASP A 232 5.94 -20.82 -4.10
CA ASP A 232 5.27 -21.47 -2.98
C ASP A 232 6.21 -22.29 -2.07
N PRO A 233 7.15 -23.12 -2.57
CA PRO A 233 8.12 -23.82 -1.71
C PRO A 233 9.04 -22.87 -0.94
N VAL A 234 9.39 -21.72 -1.53
CA VAL A 234 10.23 -20.71 -0.89
C VAL A 234 9.47 -19.99 0.23
N VAL A 235 8.17 -19.73 0.02
CA VAL A 235 7.28 -19.19 1.06
C VAL A 235 7.27 -20.10 2.29
N GLU A 236 7.14 -21.43 2.10
CA GLU A 236 7.12 -22.37 3.24
C GLU A 236 8.47 -22.42 3.96
N GLN A 237 9.60 -22.30 3.26
CA GLN A 237 10.91 -22.17 3.89
C GLN A 237 11.05 -20.87 4.68
N VAL A 238 10.57 -19.74 4.16
CA VAL A 238 10.54 -18.46 4.88
C VAL A 238 9.70 -18.55 6.13
N LYS A 239 8.51 -19.16 6.06
CA LYS A 239 7.67 -19.44 7.26
C LYS A 239 8.41 -20.28 8.31
N ALA A 240 9.14 -21.29 7.87
CA ALA A 240 9.93 -22.12 8.80
C ALA A 240 11.07 -21.34 9.48
N ILE A 241 11.69 -20.39 8.76
CA ILE A 241 12.77 -19.54 9.29
C ILE A 241 12.23 -18.48 10.27
N LEU A 242 11.13 -17.81 9.92
CA LEU A 242 10.63 -16.64 10.65
C LEU A 242 9.53 -16.98 11.68
N GLY A 243 8.93 -18.17 11.58
CA GLY A 243 7.94 -18.67 12.53
C GLY A 243 6.73 -17.75 12.70
N ASP A 244 6.37 -17.49 13.95
CA ASP A 244 5.22 -16.67 14.35
C ASP A 244 5.29 -15.20 13.93
N LYS A 245 6.43 -14.74 13.40
CA LYS A 245 6.58 -13.40 12.86
C LYS A 245 5.87 -13.22 11.52
N VAL A 246 5.68 -14.30 10.77
CA VAL A 246 4.87 -14.27 9.55
C VAL A 246 3.40 -14.26 9.93
N TYR A 247 2.70 -13.16 9.61
CA TYR A 247 1.28 -13.06 9.91
C TYR A 247 0.36 -13.36 8.73
N GLY A 248 0.91 -13.45 7.51
CA GLY A 248 0.14 -13.82 6.34
C GLY A 248 0.95 -13.83 5.05
N VAL A 249 0.37 -14.40 4.01
CA VAL A 249 0.89 -14.41 2.64
C VAL A 249 -0.19 -13.88 1.72
N ASP A 250 0.16 -12.92 0.87
CA ASP A 250 -0.76 -12.25 -0.07
C ASP A 250 -2.00 -11.61 0.61
N VAL A 251 -1.86 -11.23 1.87
CA VAL A 251 -2.89 -10.51 2.63
C VAL A 251 -2.62 -9.01 2.59
N SER A 252 -3.68 -8.19 2.71
CA SER A 252 -3.52 -6.73 2.63
C SER A 252 -2.96 -6.13 3.92
N SER A 253 -3.37 -6.67 5.08
CA SER A 253 -3.01 -6.10 6.38
C SER A 253 -3.20 -7.08 7.54
N LEU A 254 -2.61 -6.75 8.70
CA LEU A 254 -2.76 -7.49 9.94
C LEU A 254 -4.21 -7.50 10.44
N GLU A 255 -4.92 -6.38 10.33
CA GLU A 255 -6.34 -6.29 10.69
C GLU A 255 -7.22 -7.18 9.82
N GLU A 256 -6.90 -7.33 8.53
CA GLU A 256 -7.62 -8.28 7.67
C GLU A 256 -7.47 -9.71 8.19
N VAL A 257 -6.25 -10.12 8.53
CA VAL A 257 -5.99 -11.46 9.08
C VAL A 257 -6.78 -11.70 10.36
N VAL A 258 -6.83 -10.69 11.26
CA VAL A 258 -7.61 -10.78 12.51
C VAL A 258 -9.10 -10.87 12.23
N VAL A 259 -9.65 -10.00 11.39
CA VAL A 259 -11.09 -9.98 11.07
C VAL A 259 -11.52 -11.29 10.41
N ARG A 260 -10.77 -11.75 9.38
CA ARG A 260 -11.08 -13.02 8.70
C ARG A 260 -10.89 -14.23 9.61
N GLY A 261 -9.87 -14.21 10.46
CA GLY A 261 -9.63 -15.27 11.43
C GLY A 261 -10.73 -15.39 12.48
N LEU A 262 -11.29 -14.28 12.96
CA LEU A 262 -12.44 -14.24 13.87
C LEU A 262 -13.72 -14.69 13.16
N GLU A 263 -13.97 -14.18 11.95
CA GLU A 263 -15.13 -14.54 11.13
C GLU A 263 -15.18 -16.05 10.89
N ALA A 264 -14.07 -16.66 10.48
CA ALA A 264 -13.96 -18.09 10.23
C ALA A 264 -14.24 -18.95 11.46
N ARG A 265 -14.10 -18.42 12.67
CA ARG A 265 -14.35 -19.10 13.95
C ARG A 265 -15.67 -18.72 14.58
N GLY A 266 -16.48 -17.86 13.96
CA GLY A 266 -17.71 -17.33 14.53
C GLY A 266 -17.50 -16.53 15.83
N MET A 267 -16.31 -15.91 15.99
CA MET A 267 -15.91 -15.16 17.16
C MET A 267 -16.11 -13.65 16.93
N THR A 268 -16.38 -12.93 18.02
CA THR A 268 -16.52 -11.48 18.03
C THR A 268 -15.44 -10.82 18.89
N ILE A 269 -15.08 -9.58 18.55
CA ILE A 269 -14.10 -8.78 19.30
C ILE A 269 -14.71 -7.43 19.72
N ALA A 270 -14.32 -6.97 20.92
CA ALA A 270 -14.57 -5.62 21.39
C ALA A 270 -13.28 -4.97 21.85
N CYS A 271 -13.13 -3.66 21.71
CA CYS A 271 -11.95 -2.92 22.14
C CYS A 271 -12.23 -1.80 23.12
N ALA A 272 -11.33 -1.64 24.11
CA ALA A 272 -11.29 -0.52 25.05
C ALA A 272 -9.98 0.25 24.88
N GLU A 273 -10.07 1.46 24.39
CA GLU A 273 -8.90 2.24 24.00
C GLU A 273 -8.71 3.45 24.91
N SER A 274 -7.47 3.65 25.39
CA SER A 274 -7.03 4.87 26.04
C SER A 274 -6.06 5.62 25.12
N CYS A 275 -4.77 5.32 25.17
CA CYS A 275 -3.75 6.05 24.41
C CYS A 275 -3.87 5.91 22.88
N THR A 276 -4.47 4.85 22.36
CA THR A 276 -4.71 4.63 20.93
C THR A 276 -5.87 5.44 20.39
N GLY A 277 -6.86 5.80 21.24
CA GLY A 277 -7.89 6.80 20.94
C GLY A 277 -8.78 6.45 19.75
N GLY A 278 -9.21 5.20 19.61
CA GLY A 278 -10.08 4.71 18.55
C GLY A 278 -9.34 4.10 17.35
N LEU A 279 -8.00 4.00 17.40
CA LEU A 279 -7.21 3.52 16.26
C LEU A 279 -7.39 2.01 16.03
N ILE A 280 -7.57 1.19 17.08
CA ILE A 280 -7.84 -0.25 16.93
C ILE A 280 -9.22 -0.44 16.28
N ALA A 281 -10.25 0.25 16.79
CA ALA A 281 -11.59 0.23 16.22
C ALA A 281 -11.58 0.68 14.75
N LYS A 282 -10.88 1.78 14.44
CA LYS A 282 -10.71 2.28 13.07
C LYS A 282 -10.10 1.23 12.16
N ARG A 283 -8.99 0.61 12.53
CA ARG A 283 -8.31 -0.41 11.72
C ARG A 283 -9.20 -1.64 11.47
N ILE A 284 -9.90 -2.14 12.49
CA ILE A 284 -10.85 -3.26 12.33
C ILE A 284 -11.95 -2.88 11.34
N THR A 285 -12.51 -1.67 11.46
CA THR A 285 -13.62 -1.21 10.61
C THR A 285 -13.20 -0.80 9.19
N ASP A 286 -11.92 -0.64 8.91
CA ASP A 286 -11.40 -0.48 7.54
C ASP A 286 -11.57 -1.76 6.70
N VAL A 287 -11.69 -2.92 7.37
CA VAL A 287 -11.88 -4.19 6.68
C VAL A 287 -13.37 -4.38 6.32
N SER A 288 -13.64 -4.56 5.03
CA SER A 288 -15.01 -4.83 4.57
C SER A 288 -15.57 -6.10 5.22
N GLY A 289 -16.78 -6.04 5.77
CA GLY A 289 -17.42 -7.13 6.50
C GLY A 289 -17.10 -7.18 7.99
N ALA A 290 -16.30 -6.24 8.51
CA ALA A 290 -15.96 -6.19 9.94
C ALA A 290 -17.16 -6.15 10.89
N SER A 291 -18.34 -5.68 10.44
CA SER A 291 -19.58 -5.68 11.23
C SER A 291 -20.04 -7.09 11.69
N GLY A 292 -19.57 -8.14 11.03
CA GLY A 292 -19.82 -9.52 11.43
C GLY A 292 -19.05 -9.96 12.69
N VAL A 293 -17.94 -9.28 13.01
CA VAL A 293 -17.07 -9.64 14.13
C VAL A 293 -16.87 -8.53 15.15
N PHE A 294 -17.11 -7.26 14.79
CA PHE A 294 -16.87 -6.10 15.64
C PHE A 294 -18.15 -5.30 15.88
N GLY A 295 -18.72 -5.46 17.05
CA GLY A 295 -19.97 -4.78 17.43
C GLY A 295 -19.79 -3.64 18.42
N TYR A 296 -18.65 -3.56 19.11
CA TYR A 296 -18.45 -2.59 20.19
C TYR A 296 -17.00 -2.16 20.37
N GLY A 297 -16.78 -0.86 20.42
CA GLY A 297 -15.50 -0.24 20.78
C GLY A 297 -15.72 1.03 21.57
N CYS A 298 -14.92 1.27 22.61
CA CYS A 298 -15.01 2.48 23.42
C CYS A 298 -13.66 3.12 23.65
N VAL A 299 -13.65 4.46 23.69
CA VAL A 299 -12.49 5.27 24.07
C VAL A 299 -12.70 5.75 25.49
N THR A 300 -12.04 5.06 26.45
CA THR A 300 -12.09 5.38 27.88
C THR A 300 -10.82 6.12 28.28
N TYR A 301 -10.77 7.42 27.92
CA TYR A 301 -9.55 8.22 28.06
C TYR A 301 -9.30 8.64 29.50
N TRP A 302 -10.37 8.95 30.25
CA TRP A 302 -10.31 9.34 31.64
C TRP A 302 -10.49 8.13 32.57
N ASN A 303 -9.99 8.25 33.80
CA ASN A 303 -10.10 7.18 34.82
C ASN A 303 -11.54 6.90 35.18
N GLU A 304 -12.37 7.96 35.30
CA GLU A 304 -13.80 7.84 35.57
C GLU A 304 -14.52 7.00 34.50
N ALA A 305 -14.12 7.15 33.22
CA ALA A 305 -14.69 6.36 32.15
C ALA A 305 -14.22 4.88 32.22
N LYS A 306 -12.95 4.63 32.60
CA LYS A 306 -12.45 3.26 32.82
C LYS A 306 -13.22 2.58 33.95
N MET A 307 -13.41 3.26 35.07
CA MET A 307 -14.15 2.74 36.23
C MET A 307 -15.63 2.60 35.93
N GLY A 308 -16.28 3.65 35.44
CA GLY A 308 -17.75 3.69 35.27
C GLY A 308 -18.26 2.80 34.14
N LEU A 309 -17.53 2.70 33.02
CA LEU A 309 -17.98 1.93 31.85
C LEU A 309 -17.45 0.51 31.85
N LEU A 310 -16.17 0.33 32.19
CA LEU A 310 -15.47 -0.97 32.07
C LEU A 310 -15.36 -1.71 33.41
N GLY A 311 -15.69 -1.06 34.52
CA GLY A 311 -15.61 -1.64 35.85
C GLY A 311 -14.18 -1.83 36.36
N VAL A 312 -13.23 -1.01 35.87
CA VAL A 312 -11.87 -0.96 36.47
C VAL A 312 -12.01 -0.56 37.93
N LEU A 313 -11.33 -1.29 38.80
CA LEU A 313 -11.47 -1.04 40.23
C LEU A 313 -10.78 0.27 40.65
N PRO A 314 -11.39 1.12 41.48
CA PRO A 314 -10.72 2.31 42.03
C PRO A 314 -9.38 2.00 42.69
N GLN A 315 -9.32 0.88 43.42
CA GLN A 315 -8.09 0.39 44.06
C GLN A 315 -6.97 0.07 43.04
N THR A 316 -7.33 -0.41 41.86
CA THR A 316 -6.34 -0.68 40.79
C THR A 316 -5.72 0.63 40.31
N ILE A 317 -6.53 1.68 40.13
CA ILE A 317 -6.03 3.01 39.74
C ILE A 317 -5.18 3.63 40.85
N GLU A 318 -5.61 3.48 42.10
CA GLU A 318 -4.89 4.05 43.27
C GLU A 318 -3.53 3.36 43.50
N GLN A 319 -3.47 2.04 43.41
CA GLN A 319 -2.28 1.24 43.75
C GLN A 319 -1.30 1.07 42.56
N HIS A 320 -1.81 1.01 41.33
CA HIS A 320 -1.04 0.65 40.13
C HIS A 320 -1.07 1.71 39.03
N THR A 321 -1.84 2.76 39.19
CA THR A 321 -2.14 3.81 38.20
C THR A 321 -2.97 3.33 37.01
N GLU A 322 -3.43 4.24 36.19
CA GLU A 322 -4.18 3.96 34.96
C GLU A 322 -3.30 3.34 33.86
N VAL A 323 -1.97 3.46 33.98
CA VAL A 323 -1.01 2.87 33.02
C VAL A 323 -0.30 1.72 33.69
N SER A 324 -1.00 0.61 33.78
CA SER A 324 -0.50 -0.62 34.42
C SER A 324 -1.04 -1.88 33.76
N ALA A 325 -0.39 -3.00 34.02
CA ALA A 325 -0.84 -4.31 33.55
C ALA A 325 -2.23 -4.68 34.11
N GLN A 326 -2.46 -4.35 35.39
CA GLN A 326 -3.72 -4.60 36.07
C GLN A 326 -4.86 -3.82 35.42
N CYS A 327 -4.68 -2.51 35.22
CA CYS A 327 -5.66 -1.67 34.58
C CYS A 327 -5.96 -2.13 33.14
N ALA A 328 -4.94 -2.46 32.34
CA ALA A 328 -5.14 -2.99 31.00
C ALA A 328 -5.98 -4.25 30.98
N LEU A 329 -5.69 -5.20 31.89
CA LEU A 329 -6.43 -6.45 31.97
C LEU A 329 -7.90 -6.25 32.39
N GLU A 330 -8.14 -5.41 33.40
CA GLU A 330 -9.51 -5.07 33.82
C GLU A 330 -10.30 -4.36 32.72
N MET A 331 -9.66 -3.46 31.97
CA MET A 331 -10.27 -2.83 30.78
C MET A 331 -10.67 -3.89 29.73
N ALA A 332 -9.80 -4.87 29.44
CA ALA A 332 -10.09 -5.93 28.48
C ALA A 332 -11.26 -6.82 28.91
N ARG A 333 -11.28 -7.22 30.18
CA ARG A 333 -12.41 -7.96 30.79
C ARG A 333 -13.71 -7.17 30.73
N GLY A 334 -13.61 -5.89 31.08
CA GLY A 334 -14.75 -4.98 31.14
C GLY A 334 -15.40 -4.82 29.76
N VAL A 335 -14.64 -4.54 28.73
CA VAL A 335 -15.19 -4.38 27.37
C VAL A 335 -15.70 -5.69 26.80
N ARG A 336 -15.04 -6.81 27.05
CA ARG A 336 -15.51 -8.13 26.65
C ARG A 336 -16.90 -8.43 27.25
N LYS A 337 -17.06 -8.22 28.55
CA LYS A 337 -18.32 -8.40 29.27
C LYS A 337 -19.41 -7.45 28.80
N LEU A 338 -19.07 -6.16 28.64
CA LEU A 338 -20.01 -5.11 28.22
C LEU A 338 -20.58 -5.40 26.84
N ALA A 339 -19.76 -5.87 25.92
CA ALA A 339 -20.13 -6.19 24.55
C ALA A 339 -20.74 -7.60 24.38
N GLY A 340 -20.61 -8.49 25.35
CA GLY A 340 -20.90 -9.91 25.19
C GLY A 340 -20.02 -10.55 24.10
N ALA A 341 -18.80 -10.04 23.92
CA ALA A 341 -17.91 -10.47 22.85
C ALA A 341 -17.09 -11.70 23.25
N SER A 342 -16.61 -12.47 22.25
CA SER A 342 -15.71 -13.59 22.47
C SER A 342 -14.32 -13.12 22.96
N VAL A 343 -13.87 -11.96 22.47
CA VAL A 343 -12.57 -11.37 22.74
C VAL A 343 -12.72 -9.92 23.18
N GLY A 344 -12.02 -9.54 24.24
CA GLY A 344 -11.84 -8.16 24.69
C GLY A 344 -10.36 -7.78 24.61
N ILE A 345 -10.04 -6.70 23.89
CA ILE A 345 -8.71 -6.14 23.78
C ILE A 345 -8.69 -4.72 24.34
N SER A 346 -7.63 -4.36 25.04
CA SER A 346 -7.50 -3.01 25.59
C SER A 346 -6.11 -2.43 25.41
N THR A 347 -6.01 -1.10 25.47
CA THR A 347 -4.74 -0.37 25.50
C THR A 347 -4.79 0.74 26.53
N THR A 348 -3.75 0.84 27.37
CA THR A 348 -3.50 2.01 28.22
C THR A 348 -2.01 2.35 28.20
N GLY A 349 -1.66 3.65 28.23
CA GLY A 349 -0.24 4.03 28.11
C GLY A 349 0.00 5.52 27.94
N TYR A 350 1.26 5.90 27.97
CA TYR A 350 1.75 7.25 27.77
C TYR A 350 2.29 7.44 26.35
N ALA A 351 1.46 8.00 25.47
CA ALA A 351 1.83 8.21 24.06
C ALA A 351 2.80 9.39 23.85
N GLY A 352 2.94 10.28 24.85
CA GLY A 352 3.82 11.46 24.79
C GLY A 352 3.22 12.63 23.97
N PRO A 353 4.01 13.74 23.81
CA PRO A 353 5.38 13.95 24.31
C PRO A 353 5.45 14.20 25.82
N THR A 354 4.33 14.53 26.46
CA THR A 354 4.21 14.77 27.91
C THR A 354 3.63 13.57 28.63
N GLY A 355 3.71 13.56 29.95
CA GLY A 355 3.28 12.44 30.79
C GLY A 355 4.41 11.42 30.97
N GLY A 356 4.04 10.27 31.53
CA GLY A 356 5.01 9.26 31.92
C GLY A 356 5.59 9.51 33.31
N THR A 357 6.11 8.45 33.87
CA THR A 357 6.77 8.42 35.18
C THR A 357 8.16 7.80 35.02
N GLU A 358 8.97 7.77 36.07
CA GLU A 358 10.25 7.09 36.05
C GLU A 358 10.09 5.57 35.79
N GLU A 359 9.04 4.95 36.33
CA GLU A 359 8.73 3.53 36.14
C GLU A 359 8.09 3.26 34.76
N ASN A 360 7.22 4.14 34.33
CA ASN A 360 6.50 4.08 33.07
C ASN A 360 6.76 5.33 32.21
N PRO A 361 7.96 5.50 31.62
CA PRO A 361 8.27 6.66 30.82
C PRO A 361 7.44 6.70 29.53
N VAL A 362 7.43 7.87 28.87
CA VAL A 362 6.76 8.06 27.57
C VAL A 362 7.09 6.92 26.60
N GLY A 363 6.09 6.43 25.90
CA GLY A 363 6.16 5.24 25.04
C GLY A 363 5.76 3.94 25.73
N THR A 364 5.58 3.95 27.06
CA THR A 364 5.06 2.77 27.77
C THR A 364 3.58 2.56 27.45
N VAL A 365 3.25 1.35 26.98
CA VAL A 365 1.88 0.90 26.73
C VAL A 365 1.71 -0.49 27.31
N TYR A 366 0.57 -0.73 27.94
CA TYR A 366 0.08 -2.05 28.31
C TYR A 366 -1.11 -2.42 27.46
N ILE A 367 -1.12 -3.62 26.92
CA ILE A 367 -2.16 -4.20 26.09
C ILE A 367 -2.76 -5.37 26.85
N GLY A 368 -4.02 -5.25 27.24
CA GLY A 368 -4.76 -6.33 27.89
C GLY A 368 -5.56 -7.13 26.89
N LEU A 369 -5.58 -8.44 27.03
CA LEU A 369 -6.36 -9.37 26.22
C LEU A 369 -7.14 -10.31 27.14
N SER A 370 -8.44 -10.51 26.88
CA SER A 370 -9.31 -11.45 27.59
C SER A 370 -10.19 -12.19 26.59
N TRP A 371 -10.19 -13.52 26.64
CA TRP A 371 -11.01 -14.40 25.80
C TRP A 371 -11.46 -15.62 26.61
N GLU A 372 -12.22 -16.52 26.02
CA GLU A 372 -12.71 -17.70 26.74
C GLU A 372 -11.58 -18.63 27.22
N GLY A 373 -10.51 -18.74 26.41
CA GLY A 373 -9.35 -19.60 26.68
C GLY A 373 -8.33 -19.02 27.65
N GLY A 374 -8.46 -17.73 28.05
CA GLY A 374 -7.48 -17.12 28.95
C GLY A 374 -7.46 -15.60 28.94
N GLU A 375 -6.41 -15.11 29.56
CA GLU A 375 -6.12 -13.68 29.69
C GLU A 375 -4.63 -13.45 29.70
N THR A 376 -4.20 -12.36 29.10
CA THR A 376 -2.79 -11.95 29.11
C THR A 376 -2.62 -10.45 29.04
N VAL A 377 -1.45 -9.98 29.41
CA VAL A 377 -1.04 -8.59 29.24
C VAL A 377 0.29 -8.58 28.51
N PHE A 378 0.38 -7.76 27.48
CA PHE A 378 1.60 -7.55 26.73
C PHE A 378 2.07 -6.10 26.86
N ARG A 379 3.37 -5.90 27.02
CA ARG A 379 4.04 -4.61 27.05
C ARG A 379 5.05 -4.55 25.90
N PRO A 380 4.75 -3.80 24.81
CA PRO A 380 5.66 -3.64 23.70
C PRO A 380 6.97 -2.96 24.10
N ASP A 381 8.06 -3.29 23.41
CA ASP A 381 9.31 -2.57 23.57
C ASP A 381 9.20 -1.16 23.01
N ARG A 382 9.48 -0.16 23.83
CA ARG A 382 9.35 1.26 23.51
C ARG A 382 10.53 1.84 22.73
N ARG A 383 11.63 1.13 22.57
CA ARG A 383 12.89 1.66 21.99
C ARG A 383 12.74 2.23 20.59
N TYR A 384 11.75 1.78 19.85
CA TYR A 384 11.47 2.22 18.47
C TYR A 384 10.37 3.28 18.34
N MET A 385 9.81 3.76 19.47
CA MET A 385 8.69 4.68 19.52
C MET A 385 9.18 6.08 19.92
N ARG A 386 9.33 6.98 18.95
CA ARG A 386 9.87 8.34 19.19
C ARG A 386 8.80 9.42 19.19
N THR A 387 7.68 9.22 18.50
CA THR A 387 6.59 10.19 18.40
C THR A 387 5.30 9.62 18.95
N ARG A 388 4.37 10.52 19.36
CA ARG A 388 3.03 10.14 19.79
C ARG A 388 2.30 9.27 18.76
N GLU A 389 2.43 9.59 17.49
CA GLU A 389 1.82 8.82 16.41
C GLU A 389 2.40 7.41 16.32
N GLN A 390 3.71 7.27 16.38
CA GLN A 390 4.38 5.96 16.38
C GLN A 390 3.95 5.11 17.57
N VAL A 391 3.88 5.68 18.79
CA VAL A 391 3.41 4.95 19.98
C VAL A 391 2.00 4.41 19.77
N ARG A 392 1.07 5.24 19.29
CA ARG A 392 -0.32 4.84 19.05
C ARG A 392 -0.43 3.75 17.98
N ARG A 393 0.25 3.90 16.84
CA ARG A 393 0.25 2.92 15.74
C ARG A 393 0.86 1.59 16.19
N HIS A 394 2.00 1.63 16.86
CA HIS A 394 2.67 0.44 17.39
C HIS A 394 1.80 -0.31 18.39
N ALA A 395 1.17 0.42 19.31
CA ALA A 395 0.26 -0.17 20.29
C ALA A 395 -0.93 -0.87 19.61
N ALA A 396 -1.54 -0.25 18.60
CA ALA A 396 -2.63 -0.85 17.86
C ALA A 396 -2.19 -2.09 17.07
N SER A 397 -1.01 -2.06 16.42
CA SER A 397 -0.46 -3.22 15.70
C SER A 397 -0.18 -4.38 16.66
N HIS A 398 0.47 -4.12 17.79
CA HIS A 398 0.71 -5.15 18.80
C HIS A 398 -0.58 -5.71 19.42
N ALA A 399 -1.62 -4.88 19.56
CA ALA A 399 -2.92 -5.36 20.04
C ALA A 399 -3.55 -6.36 19.05
N LEU A 400 -3.53 -6.05 17.77
CA LEU A 400 -4.03 -6.95 16.72
C LEU A 400 -3.19 -8.22 16.59
N ASP A 401 -1.85 -8.09 16.65
CA ASP A 401 -0.95 -9.24 16.62
C ASP A 401 -1.12 -10.16 17.84
N LEU A 402 -1.38 -9.58 19.00
CA LEU A 402 -1.67 -10.35 20.21
C LEU A 402 -2.93 -11.20 20.03
N VAL A 403 -4.00 -10.65 19.45
CA VAL A 403 -5.22 -11.41 19.11
C VAL A 403 -4.90 -12.51 18.10
N ARG A 404 -4.13 -12.21 17.05
CA ARG A 404 -3.73 -13.19 16.05
C ARG A 404 -3.01 -14.40 16.68
N ARG A 405 -2.02 -14.16 17.53
CA ARG A 405 -1.19 -15.22 18.14
C ARG A 405 -1.92 -15.97 19.23
N GLU A 406 -2.49 -15.26 20.19
CA GLU A 406 -3.02 -15.88 21.41
C GLU A 406 -4.44 -16.46 21.25
N VAL A 407 -5.26 -15.87 20.37
CA VAL A 407 -6.65 -16.29 20.16
C VAL A 407 -6.81 -17.13 18.91
N LEU A 408 -6.18 -16.68 17.82
CA LEU A 408 -6.36 -17.33 16.52
C LEU A 408 -5.30 -18.39 16.23
N ASN A 409 -4.16 -18.40 16.96
CA ASN A 409 -3.02 -19.31 16.75
C ASN A 409 -2.54 -19.29 15.29
N LEU A 410 -2.40 -18.09 14.71
CA LEU A 410 -2.00 -17.87 13.33
C LEU A 410 -0.58 -17.26 13.24
#